data_dfe36227114eac645e1ff3c4dda10e0f
#
_entry.id   dfe36227114eac645e1ff3c4dda10e0f
#
_cell.length_a   1.000
_cell.length_b   1.000
_cell.length_c   1.000
_cell.angle_alpha   90.00
_cell.angle_beta   90.00
_cell.angle_gamma   90.00
#
_symmetry.space_group_name_H-M   'P 1'
#
loop_
_entity.id
_entity.type
_entity.pdbx_description
1 polymer ?
#
loop_
_entity_poly.entity_id
_entity_poly.type
_entity_poly.pdbx_seq_one_letter_code
_entity_poly.pdbx_strand_id
1 'polypeptide(L)'
;DSKIATESSFIKLNGKEVLTVRATGKVTTKFQYGYAGMTAEPDPKTAEVLKSGTGVSFWTKGDGKTYRVRVETSNITDYDYYGFVFTAAKGKDIEIKVPYKSLKQEGWGGKKPFDPTKITKISFQTVGQPLESFELILSGLAAY
;
A
#
# COMPACT_ATOMS: atom_id res chain seq x y z
N ASP A 1 14.36 11.09 -12.40
CA ASP A 1 14.33 10.12 -11.30
C ASP A 1 13.18 10.41 -10.35
N SER A 2 12.45 9.37 -9.99
CA SER A 2 11.44 9.46 -8.95
C SER A 2 12.12 9.52 -7.58
N LYS A 3 11.60 10.36 -6.70
CA LYS A 3 12.15 10.54 -5.35
C LYS A 3 11.05 10.36 -4.32
N ILE A 4 11.39 9.73 -3.20
CA ILE A 4 10.51 9.56 -2.06
C ILE A 4 11.27 9.84 -0.78
N ALA A 5 10.62 10.55 0.14
CA ALA A 5 11.09 10.73 1.51
C ALA A 5 10.01 10.19 2.44
N THR A 6 10.43 9.54 3.52
CA THR A 6 9.51 8.99 4.51
C THR A 6 9.83 9.53 5.89
N GLU A 7 8.78 9.81 6.65
CA GLU A 7 8.85 10.18 8.06
C GLU A 7 7.92 9.26 8.83
N SER A 8 8.35 8.81 10.00
CA SER A 8 7.50 7.99 10.85
C SER A 8 7.32 8.62 12.21
N SER A 9 6.13 8.48 12.76
CA SER A 9 5.78 8.99 14.10
C SER A 9 4.71 8.09 14.70
N PHE A 10 4.54 8.17 16.03
CA PHE A 10 3.46 7.48 16.70
C PHE A 10 2.31 8.47 16.97
N ILE A 11 1.11 8.06 16.64
CA ILE A 11 -0.12 8.82 16.93
C ILE A 11 -1.09 7.91 17.69
N LYS A 12 -2.07 8.52 18.37
CA LYS A 12 -3.14 7.75 19.02
C LYS A 12 -4.35 7.68 18.11
N LEU A 13 -4.78 6.46 17.81
CA LEU A 13 -6.04 6.18 17.13
C LEU A 13 -6.86 5.27 18.04
N ASN A 14 -8.09 5.70 18.39
CA ASN A 14 -8.98 4.93 19.26
C ASN A 14 -8.30 4.51 20.58
N GLY A 15 -7.47 5.39 21.15
CA GLY A 15 -6.78 5.14 22.41
C GLY A 15 -5.53 4.26 22.33
N LYS A 16 -5.14 3.82 21.14
CA LYS A 16 -3.94 3.00 20.92
C LYS A 16 -2.86 3.80 20.18
N GLU A 17 -1.62 3.58 20.56
CA GLU A 17 -0.50 4.11 19.78
C GLU A 17 -0.33 3.30 18.50
N VAL A 18 -0.32 3.98 17.36
CA VAL A 18 -0.08 3.35 16.05
C VAL A 18 1.02 4.09 15.33
N LEU A 19 1.81 3.34 14.57
CA LEU A 19 2.84 3.92 13.73
C LEU A 19 2.21 4.60 12.52
N THR A 20 2.57 5.86 12.30
CA THR A 20 2.16 6.62 11.13
C THR A 20 3.38 6.85 10.25
N VAL A 21 3.24 6.57 8.97
CA VAL A 21 4.29 6.82 7.97
C VAL A 21 3.77 7.84 6.98
N ARG A 22 4.52 8.92 6.79
CA ARG A 22 4.25 9.95 5.79
C ARG A 22 5.26 9.81 4.67
N ALA A 23 4.77 9.60 3.46
CA ALA A 23 5.60 9.56 2.26
C ALA A 23 5.34 10.79 1.41
N THR A 24 6.40 11.46 1.00
CA THR A 24 6.33 12.61 0.09
C THR A 24 7.35 12.43 -1.01
N GLY A 25 7.10 13.05 -2.16
CA GLY A 25 8.07 12.97 -3.24
C GLY A 25 7.52 13.46 -4.55
N LYS A 26 8.19 13.04 -5.61
CA LYS A 26 7.79 13.32 -6.99
C LYS A 26 8.05 12.11 -7.88
N VAL A 27 7.25 11.98 -8.91
CA VAL A 27 7.40 10.96 -9.94
C VAL A 27 7.73 11.67 -11.25
N THR A 28 8.80 11.27 -11.90
CA THR A 28 9.28 11.91 -13.12
C THR A 28 9.01 11.05 -14.36
N THR A 29 9.09 11.66 -15.55
CA THR A 29 8.97 10.97 -16.84
C THR A 29 10.29 10.46 -17.38
N LYS A 30 11.36 10.56 -16.60
CA LYS A 30 12.71 10.19 -17.07
C LYS A 30 12.83 8.73 -17.49
N PHE A 31 11.98 7.86 -16.91
CA PHE A 31 11.89 6.44 -17.28
C PHE A 31 10.50 6.14 -17.82
N GLN A 32 10.41 5.09 -18.63
CA GLN A 32 9.15 4.66 -19.24
C GLN A 32 8.04 4.39 -18.21
N TYR A 33 8.39 3.89 -17.03
CA TYR A 33 7.46 3.62 -15.95
C TYR A 33 7.88 4.42 -14.71
N GLY A 34 7.35 5.63 -14.59
CA GLY A 34 7.60 6.45 -13.41
C GLY A 34 6.66 6.11 -12.28
N TYR A 35 7.21 5.69 -11.14
CA TYR A 35 6.43 5.49 -9.91
C TYR A 35 7.32 5.71 -8.69
N ALA A 36 6.68 5.96 -7.57
CA ALA A 36 7.32 5.99 -6.27
C ALA A 36 6.48 5.18 -5.30
N GLY A 37 7.12 4.51 -4.36
CA GLY A 37 6.41 3.66 -3.42
C GLY A 37 7.22 3.32 -2.19
N MET A 38 6.53 2.71 -1.22
CA MET A 38 7.14 2.20 0.00
C MET A 38 6.61 0.80 0.28
N THR A 39 7.42 -0.01 0.94
CA THR A 39 7.12 -1.41 1.22
C THR A 39 7.22 -1.67 2.72
N ALA A 40 6.26 -2.42 3.24
CA ALA A 40 6.28 -2.92 4.61
C ALA A 40 6.43 -4.44 4.61
N GLU A 41 7.42 -4.93 5.35
CA GLU A 41 7.56 -6.36 5.62
C GLU A 41 6.93 -6.63 6.99
N PRO A 42 5.85 -7.43 7.05
CA PRO A 42 5.21 -7.70 8.33
C PRO A 42 6.13 -8.49 9.27
N ASP A 43 6.09 -8.18 10.56
CA ASP A 43 6.73 -9.01 11.56
C ASP A 43 6.02 -10.38 11.65
N PRO A 44 6.62 -11.40 12.31
CA PRO A 44 6.02 -12.73 12.34
C PRO A 44 4.60 -12.78 12.89
N LYS A 45 4.28 -11.97 13.89
CA LYS A 45 2.93 -11.93 14.48
C LYS A 45 1.92 -11.33 13.51
N THR A 46 2.25 -10.22 12.89
CA THR A 46 1.42 -9.59 11.86
C THR A 46 1.25 -10.50 10.66
N ALA A 47 2.32 -11.18 10.24
CA ALA A 47 2.28 -12.13 9.15
C ALA A 47 1.27 -13.27 9.41
N GLU A 48 1.22 -13.79 10.63
CA GLU A 48 0.24 -14.82 11.00
C GLU A 48 -1.20 -14.31 10.87
N VAL A 49 -1.47 -13.10 11.35
CA VAL A 49 -2.81 -12.50 11.25
C VAL A 49 -3.19 -12.26 9.77
N LEU A 50 -2.25 -11.82 8.95
CA LEU A 50 -2.46 -11.64 7.51
C LEU A 50 -2.84 -12.96 6.83
N LYS A 51 -2.14 -14.03 7.15
CA LYS A 51 -2.36 -15.35 6.55
C LYS A 51 -3.72 -15.95 6.91
N SER A 52 -4.22 -15.68 8.10
CA SER A 52 -5.49 -16.23 8.59
C SER A 52 -6.67 -15.27 8.42
N GLY A 53 -6.42 -14.03 8.04
CA GLY A 53 -7.46 -13.02 7.88
C GLY A 53 -8.16 -13.07 6.54
N THR A 54 -9.09 -12.15 6.35
CA THR A 54 -9.88 -12.02 5.12
C THR A 54 -9.61 -10.70 4.38
N GLY A 55 -8.80 -9.83 4.94
CA GLY A 55 -8.46 -8.56 4.33
C GLY A 55 -7.45 -7.76 5.13
N VAL A 56 -7.08 -6.61 4.60
CA VAL A 56 -6.22 -5.63 5.27
C VAL A 56 -6.95 -4.31 5.41
N SER A 57 -6.61 -3.56 6.44
CA SER A 57 -7.14 -2.22 6.65
C SER A 57 -6.02 -1.27 7.05
N PHE A 58 -6.23 -0.01 6.75
CA PHE A 58 -5.31 1.06 7.15
C PHE A 58 -6.03 2.39 7.12
N TRP A 59 -5.48 3.36 7.84
CA TRP A 59 -5.95 4.74 7.79
C TRP A 59 -5.05 5.53 6.87
N THR A 60 -5.63 6.42 6.08
CA THR A 60 -4.88 7.22 5.13
C THR A 60 -5.38 8.66 5.08
N LYS A 61 -4.46 9.55 4.78
CA LYS A 61 -4.69 10.96 4.51
C LYS A 61 -3.61 11.40 3.53
N GLY A 62 -3.88 12.37 2.70
CA GLY A 62 -2.87 12.83 1.77
C GLY A 62 -3.28 14.05 0.97
N ASP A 63 -3.04 13.97 -0.31
CA ASP A 63 -3.20 15.09 -1.24
C ASP A 63 -4.44 14.99 -2.14
N GLY A 64 -5.32 14.03 -1.86
CA GLY A 64 -6.51 13.78 -2.68
C GLY A 64 -6.25 12.96 -3.93
N LYS A 65 -5.02 12.53 -4.13
CA LYS A 65 -4.64 11.72 -5.31
C LYS A 65 -4.86 10.24 -5.06
N THR A 66 -4.74 9.48 -6.13
CA THR A 66 -4.97 8.04 -6.14
C THR A 66 -3.67 7.28 -5.97
N TYR A 67 -3.72 6.24 -5.14
CA TYR A 67 -2.59 5.36 -4.84
C TYR A 67 -3.03 3.92 -4.96
N ARG A 68 -2.06 3.01 -4.99
CA ARG A 68 -2.31 1.59 -5.07
C ARG A 68 -1.64 0.88 -3.91
N VAL A 69 -2.41 0.09 -3.16
CA VAL A 69 -1.84 -0.88 -2.23
C VAL A 69 -1.66 -2.19 -2.98
N ARG A 70 -0.49 -2.82 -2.83
CA ARG A 70 -0.19 -4.13 -3.40
C ARG A 70 0.11 -5.12 -2.29
N VAL A 71 -0.45 -6.30 -2.43
CA VAL A 71 -0.14 -7.43 -1.55
C VAL A 71 0.72 -8.39 -2.35
N GLU A 72 2.00 -8.47 -1.98
CA GLU A 72 2.95 -9.30 -2.68
C GLU A 72 2.94 -10.70 -2.10
N THR A 73 2.83 -11.68 -2.97
CA THR A 73 2.80 -13.09 -2.59
C THR A 73 3.92 -13.86 -3.29
N SER A 74 4.40 -14.93 -2.65
CA SER A 74 5.54 -15.69 -3.17
C SER A 74 5.25 -16.48 -4.45
N ASN A 75 3.96 -16.69 -4.79
CA ASN A 75 3.58 -17.37 -6.02
C ASN A 75 3.56 -16.47 -7.25
N ILE A 76 3.75 -15.17 -7.08
CA ILE A 76 3.89 -14.23 -8.21
C ILE A 76 5.37 -14.02 -8.47
N THR A 77 5.81 -14.38 -9.67
CA THR A 77 7.23 -14.31 -10.05
C THR A 77 7.51 -13.30 -11.16
N ASP A 78 6.46 -12.70 -11.71
CA ASP A 78 6.55 -11.75 -12.82
C ASP A 78 6.14 -10.32 -12.44
N TYR A 79 6.06 -10.04 -11.15
CA TYR A 79 5.74 -8.72 -10.58
C TYR A 79 4.30 -8.23 -10.82
N ASP A 80 3.43 -9.04 -11.41
CA ASP A 80 2.01 -8.69 -11.56
C ASP A 80 1.23 -9.02 -10.28
N TYR A 81 1.56 -8.29 -9.22
CA TYR A 81 0.99 -8.51 -7.89
C TYR A 81 -0.47 -8.04 -7.79
N TYR A 82 -1.16 -8.58 -6.80
CA TYR A 82 -2.54 -8.19 -6.48
C TYR A 82 -2.55 -6.80 -5.88
N GLY A 83 -3.48 -5.97 -6.33
CA GLY A 83 -3.55 -4.60 -5.86
C GLY A 83 -4.97 -4.08 -5.74
N PHE A 84 -5.08 -2.95 -5.06
CA PHE A 84 -6.33 -2.22 -4.86
C PHE A 84 -6.02 -0.73 -4.92
N VAL A 85 -6.78 0.01 -5.71
CA VAL A 85 -6.60 1.45 -5.88
C VAL A 85 -7.47 2.20 -4.87
N PHE A 86 -6.90 3.18 -4.20
CA PHE A 86 -7.60 4.00 -3.22
C PHE A 86 -7.22 5.46 -3.37
N THR A 87 -8.04 6.35 -2.80
CA THR A 87 -7.77 7.79 -2.78
C THR A 87 -7.37 8.22 -1.37
N ALA A 88 -6.24 8.92 -1.24
CA ALA A 88 -5.80 9.48 0.02
C ALA A 88 -6.49 10.84 0.23
N ALA A 89 -7.57 10.86 1.01
CA ALA A 89 -8.40 12.04 1.18
C ALA A 89 -7.59 13.22 1.72
N LYS A 90 -7.85 14.39 1.16
CA LYS A 90 -7.17 15.62 1.56
C LYS A 90 -7.75 16.13 2.88
N GLY A 91 -6.86 16.35 3.86
CA GLY A 91 -7.23 17.02 5.10
C GLY A 91 -7.98 16.19 6.12
N LYS A 92 -8.22 14.90 5.87
CA LYS A 92 -8.85 14.04 6.88
C LYS A 92 -8.38 12.59 6.75
N ASP A 93 -8.30 11.91 7.90
CA ASP A 93 -8.01 10.49 7.95
C ASP A 93 -9.26 9.70 7.59
N ILE A 94 -9.13 8.74 6.69
CA ILE A 94 -10.19 7.79 6.36
C ILE A 94 -9.66 6.37 6.48
N GLU A 95 -10.52 5.46 6.90
CA GLU A 95 -10.18 4.03 6.95
C GLU A 95 -10.46 3.40 5.60
N ILE A 96 -9.46 2.70 5.06
CA ILE A 96 -9.58 1.90 3.85
C ILE A 96 -9.57 0.43 4.27
N LYS A 97 -10.62 -0.28 3.90
CA LYS A 97 -10.71 -1.74 4.09
C LYS A 97 -10.60 -2.41 2.74
N VAL A 98 -9.67 -3.36 2.65
CA VAL A 98 -9.38 -4.07 1.41
C VAL A 98 -9.60 -5.56 1.65
N PRO A 99 -10.81 -6.08 1.39
CA PRO A 99 -11.03 -7.51 1.44
C PRO A 99 -10.15 -8.20 0.40
N TYR A 100 -9.60 -9.35 0.74
CA TYR A 100 -8.73 -10.08 -0.21
C TYR A 100 -9.44 -10.38 -1.53
N LYS A 101 -10.75 -10.62 -1.49
CA LYS A 101 -11.55 -10.84 -2.70
C LYS A 101 -11.62 -9.65 -3.66
N SER A 102 -11.27 -8.44 -3.16
CA SER A 102 -11.23 -7.22 -3.97
C SER A 102 -9.86 -6.95 -4.59
N LEU A 103 -8.85 -7.72 -4.21
CA LEU A 103 -7.52 -7.60 -4.78
C LEU A 103 -7.49 -8.21 -6.18
N LYS A 104 -6.85 -7.49 -7.12
CA LYS A 104 -6.77 -7.93 -8.51
C LYS A 104 -5.39 -7.68 -9.08
N GLN A 105 -4.92 -8.64 -9.89
CA GLN A 105 -3.76 -8.43 -10.74
C GLN A 105 -4.12 -7.43 -11.85
N GLU A 106 -3.13 -6.71 -12.37
CA GLU A 106 -3.36 -5.84 -13.54
C GLU A 106 -3.63 -6.64 -14.80
N GLY A 107 -3.08 -7.85 -14.89
CA GLY A 107 -3.36 -8.79 -15.98
C GLY A 107 -2.30 -8.86 -17.07
N TRP A 108 -1.18 -8.16 -16.90
CA TRP A 108 -0.09 -8.22 -17.89
C TRP A 108 0.84 -9.42 -17.67
N GLY A 109 0.76 -10.04 -16.52
CA GLY A 109 1.54 -11.23 -16.17
C GLY A 109 0.69 -12.49 -16.15
N GLY A 110 1.27 -13.57 -15.61
CA GLY A 110 0.57 -14.84 -15.46
C GLY A 110 -0.52 -14.78 -14.41
N LYS A 111 -1.72 -15.26 -14.74
CA LYS A 111 -2.83 -15.28 -13.80
C LYS A 111 -2.59 -16.35 -12.73
N LYS A 112 -2.68 -15.94 -11.47
CA LYS A 112 -2.54 -16.82 -10.31
C LYS A 112 -3.65 -16.56 -9.29
N PRO A 113 -4.15 -17.59 -8.60
CA PRO A 113 -5.12 -17.37 -7.52
C PRO A 113 -4.43 -16.70 -6.32
N PHE A 114 -5.16 -15.82 -5.64
CA PHE A 114 -4.66 -15.18 -4.42
C PHE A 114 -4.66 -16.20 -3.27
N ASP A 115 -3.50 -16.33 -2.63
CA ASP A 115 -3.34 -17.21 -1.47
C ASP A 115 -2.74 -16.40 -0.32
N PRO A 116 -3.53 -16.08 0.72
CA PRO A 116 -3.03 -15.25 1.82
C PRO A 116 -1.90 -15.91 2.61
N THR A 117 -1.76 -17.23 2.57
CA THR A 117 -0.65 -17.93 3.24
C THR A 117 0.71 -17.63 2.60
N LYS A 118 0.69 -17.07 1.40
CA LYS A 118 1.91 -16.74 0.63
C LYS A 118 2.28 -15.26 0.66
N ILE A 119 1.57 -14.46 1.46
CA ILE A 119 1.86 -13.03 1.59
C ILE A 119 3.26 -12.82 2.15
N THR A 120 4.06 -12.01 1.46
CA THR A 120 5.43 -11.67 1.87
C THR A 120 5.58 -10.20 2.24
N LYS A 121 4.91 -9.30 1.52
CA LYS A 121 5.05 -7.85 1.69
C LYS A 121 3.76 -7.14 1.33
N ILE A 122 3.61 -5.95 1.90
CA ILE A 122 2.55 -5.02 1.51
C ILE A 122 3.24 -3.74 1.05
N SER A 123 2.92 -3.25 -0.13
CA SER A 123 3.51 -2.05 -0.67
C SER A 123 2.44 -1.03 -1.06
N PHE A 124 2.83 0.24 -1.04
CA PHE A 124 1.98 1.36 -1.44
C PHE A 124 2.73 2.14 -2.49
N GLN A 125 2.05 2.51 -3.57
CA GLN A 125 2.70 3.21 -4.67
C GLN A 125 1.79 4.22 -5.33
N THR A 126 2.40 5.19 -6.00
CA THR A 126 1.68 6.13 -6.87
C THR A 126 1.12 5.39 -8.07
N VAL A 127 0.03 5.93 -8.64
CA VAL A 127 -0.65 5.32 -9.79
C VAL A 127 -0.65 6.28 -10.96
N GLY A 128 -0.34 5.73 -12.15
CA GLY A 128 -0.54 6.42 -13.39
C GLY A 128 0.57 7.41 -13.73
N GLN A 129 0.17 8.64 -14.01
CA GLN A 129 1.04 9.65 -14.60
C GLN A 129 2.09 10.18 -13.62
N PRO A 130 3.18 10.76 -14.11
CA PRO A 130 4.14 11.45 -13.27
C PRO A 130 3.46 12.54 -12.44
N LEU A 131 3.97 12.74 -11.24
CA LEU A 131 3.45 13.72 -10.29
C LEU A 131 4.56 14.71 -9.94
N GLU A 132 4.27 16.00 -10.04
CA GLU A 132 5.21 17.03 -9.60
C GLU A 132 5.50 16.91 -8.12
N SER A 133 4.49 16.54 -7.35
CA SER A 133 4.61 16.26 -5.92
C SER A 133 3.52 15.28 -5.50
N PHE A 134 3.78 14.54 -4.43
CA PHE A 134 2.76 13.71 -3.81
C PHE A 134 2.96 13.70 -2.29
N GLU A 135 1.87 13.43 -1.58
CA GLU A 135 1.90 13.21 -0.13
C GLU A 135 0.93 12.08 0.21
N LEU A 136 1.43 11.08 0.90
CA LEU A 136 0.66 9.94 1.37
C LEU A 136 1.00 9.67 2.82
N ILE A 137 0.00 9.69 3.69
CA ILE A 137 0.15 9.36 5.11
C ILE A 137 -0.63 8.09 5.38
N LEU A 138 0.02 7.13 6.01
CA LEU A 138 -0.54 5.82 6.32
C LEU A 138 -0.35 5.52 7.80
N SER A 139 -1.36 4.91 8.41
CA SER A 139 -1.29 4.50 9.81
C SER A 139 -2.21 3.30 10.06
N GLY A 140 -1.95 2.58 11.15
CA GLY A 140 -2.82 1.52 11.61
C GLY A 140 -3.00 0.37 10.62
N LEU A 141 -1.94 -0.04 9.90
CA LEU A 141 -2.00 -1.20 9.01
C LEU A 141 -2.30 -2.45 9.84
N ALA A 142 -3.37 -3.13 9.51
CA ALA A 142 -3.85 -4.30 10.24
C ALA A 142 -4.52 -5.30 9.29
N ALA A 143 -4.59 -6.53 9.73
CA ALA A 143 -5.39 -7.56 9.07
C ALA A 143 -6.71 -7.79 9.84
N TYR A 144 -7.70 -8.27 9.15
CA TYR A 144 -8.98 -8.62 9.77
C TYR A 144 -9.57 -9.87 9.15
#